data_99da7f2fd49465d210ce3045bb5687e2
#
_entry.id   99da7f2fd49465d210ce3045bb5687e2
#
_cell.length_a   1.000
_cell.length_b   1.000
_cell.length_c   1.000
_cell.angle_alpha   90.00
_cell.angle_beta   90.00
_cell.angle_gamma   90.00
#
_symmetry.space_group_name_H-M   'P 1'
#
loop_
_entity.id
_entity.type
_entity.pdbx_description
1 polymer ?
#
loop_
_entity_poly.entity_id
_entity_poly.type
_entity_poly.pdbx_seq_one_letter_code
_entity_poly.pdbx_strand_id
1 'polypeptide(L)'
;MKALAFPILLLVLVACTEANVGKPQSVGEPYDVTLVATDKRLLKTVSGMMGVTMAGLPQEERLFTVKTAKGKEVNAATMYERTIVVVRRQDGNTRIRYERNPYARDQLLVFIDTPSAEALRADSAKTAKALQRLIDQFETRVAMNHDRQNHNLKLMRTVEKTIGCNITIPSDIRASKTGKDFVWISDNGTRTMRNICVYAVNGIRTSQEEIVSLRDSVMAANIKGEREGMVMRTERRADVMFSRHGKAIVARGLWHMEGDAMGGPFVSVTLPDSARNRTLTAEAFVYAPSTTKARTMKRLEAVLYSLDIE
;
A
#
# COMPACT_ATOMS: atom_id res chain seq x y z
N MET A 1 30.75 59.53 -6.95
CA MET A 1 30.11 58.35 -6.32
C MET A 1 29.29 57.66 -7.39
N LYS A 2 29.78 56.51 -7.91
CA LYS A 2 29.08 55.72 -8.93
C LYS A 2 28.40 54.55 -8.22
N ALA A 3 27.07 54.49 -8.25
CA ALA A 3 26.30 53.38 -7.71
C ALA A 3 26.39 52.18 -8.66
N LEU A 4 26.93 51.07 -8.19
CA LEU A 4 26.89 49.79 -8.89
C LEU A 4 25.49 49.15 -8.64
N ALA A 5 24.72 49.04 -9.72
CA ALA A 5 23.50 48.25 -9.73
C ALA A 5 23.87 46.76 -9.94
N PHE A 6 23.60 45.92 -8.95
CA PHE A 6 23.69 44.45 -9.05
C PHE A 6 22.38 43.93 -9.71
N PRO A 7 22.45 43.17 -10.81
CA PRO A 7 21.25 42.53 -11.32
C PRO A 7 20.91 41.31 -10.45
N ILE A 8 19.73 41.33 -9.83
CA ILE A 8 19.13 40.17 -9.15
C ILE A 8 18.72 39.19 -10.23
N LEU A 9 19.46 38.07 -10.34
CA LEU A 9 19.10 36.96 -11.21
C LEU A 9 17.96 36.18 -10.52
N LEU A 10 16.73 36.41 -10.98
CA LEU A 10 15.53 35.68 -10.53
C LEU A 10 15.57 34.27 -11.11
N LEU A 11 16.02 33.29 -10.33
CA LEU A 11 15.94 31.89 -10.68
C LEU A 11 14.46 31.45 -10.59
N VAL A 12 13.77 31.44 -11.73
CA VAL A 12 12.45 30.82 -11.86
C VAL A 12 12.65 29.34 -11.85
N LEU A 13 12.43 28.71 -10.67
CA LEU A 13 12.24 27.26 -10.57
C LEU A 13 10.92 26.90 -11.26
N VAL A 14 11.01 26.53 -12.54
CA VAL A 14 9.90 25.88 -13.25
C VAL A 14 9.75 24.50 -12.60
N ALA A 15 8.85 24.39 -11.63
CA ALA A 15 8.33 23.12 -11.20
C ALA A 15 7.59 22.52 -12.41
N CYS A 16 8.19 21.55 -13.07
CA CYS A 16 7.50 20.73 -14.06
C CYS A 16 6.37 19.97 -13.36
N THR A 17 5.21 20.59 -13.25
CA THR A 17 3.95 19.87 -13.08
C THR A 17 3.76 19.12 -14.38
N GLU A 18 4.03 17.79 -14.37
CA GLU A 18 3.73 16.92 -15.50
C GLU A 18 2.26 17.11 -15.86
N ALA A 19 2.01 17.78 -16.96
CA ALA A 19 0.67 17.95 -17.50
C ALA A 19 0.21 16.58 -18.04
N ASN A 20 -0.53 15.84 -17.22
CA ASN A 20 -1.23 14.58 -17.61
C ASN A 20 -2.45 14.87 -18.52
N VAL A 21 -2.58 16.10 -19.01
CA VAL A 21 -3.66 16.52 -19.88
C VAL A 21 -3.52 15.83 -21.24
N GLY A 22 -4.51 14.98 -21.58
CA GLY A 22 -4.58 14.30 -22.89
C GLY A 22 -4.04 12.86 -22.93
N LYS A 23 -3.36 12.35 -21.87
CA LYS A 23 -2.93 10.94 -21.86
C LYS A 23 -4.11 10.02 -21.50
N PRO A 24 -4.24 8.85 -22.15
CA PRO A 24 -5.23 7.84 -21.78
C PRO A 24 -4.93 7.26 -20.39
N GLN A 25 -5.88 6.58 -19.78
CA GLN A 25 -5.64 5.80 -18.57
C GLN A 25 -4.84 4.54 -18.92
N SER A 26 -3.91 4.15 -18.05
CA SER A 26 -3.19 2.87 -18.20
C SER A 26 -4.13 1.68 -18.07
N VAL A 27 -3.78 0.57 -18.71
CA VAL A 27 -4.55 -0.67 -18.75
C VAL A 27 -3.94 -1.69 -17.78
N GLY A 28 -4.79 -2.44 -17.11
CA GLY A 28 -4.41 -3.47 -16.14
C GLY A 28 -4.76 -3.09 -14.70
N GLU A 29 -4.80 -4.11 -13.84
CA GLU A 29 -5.11 -3.97 -12.44
C GLU A 29 -3.86 -3.53 -11.63
N PRO A 30 -4.02 -2.96 -10.44
CA PRO A 30 -2.89 -2.72 -9.53
C PRO A 30 -2.06 -3.99 -9.34
N TYR A 31 -0.73 -3.84 -9.37
CA TYR A 31 0.26 -4.94 -9.30
C TYR A 31 0.30 -5.89 -10.51
N ASP A 32 -0.39 -5.58 -11.61
CA ASP A 32 -0.12 -6.24 -12.90
C ASP A 32 1.18 -5.69 -13.48
N VAL A 33 2.07 -6.59 -13.90
CA VAL A 33 3.40 -6.26 -14.42
C VAL A 33 3.64 -6.93 -15.76
N THR A 34 3.94 -6.14 -16.78
CA THR A 34 4.32 -6.63 -18.11
C THR A 34 5.83 -6.57 -18.27
N LEU A 35 6.49 -7.73 -18.35
CA LEU A 35 7.92 -7.84 -18.58
C LEU A 35 8.22 -7.86 -20.07
N VAL A 36 9.14 -7.00 -20.51
CA VAL A 36 9.57 -6.88 -21.91
C VAL A 36 11.07 -7.17 -21.97
N ALA A 37 11.47 -8.19 -22.72
CA ALA A 37 12.86 -8.48 -23.07
C ALA A 37 12.95 -9.39 -24.29
N THR A 38 14.11 -9.41 -24.96
CA THR A 38 14.42 -10.35 -26.02
C THR A 38 15.01 -11.66 -25.50
N ASP A 39 15.76 -11.60 -24.40
CA ASP A 39 16.45 -12.75 -23.80
C ASP A 39 15.50 -13.47 -22.80
N LYS A 40 15.14 -14.72 -23.12
CA LYS A 40 14.28 -15.56 -22.27
C LYS A 40 14.87 -15.82 -20.88
N ARG A 41 16.21 -15.82 -20.72
CA ARG A 41 16.85 -16.02 -19.41
C ARG A 41 16.64 -14.79 -18.51
N LEU A 42 16.74 -13.59 -19.08
CA LEU A 42 16.43 -12.33 -18.38
C LEU A 42 14.97 -12.30 -17.95
N LEU A 43 14.02 -12.63 -18.86
CA LEU A 43 12.59 -12.72 -18.53
C LEU A 43 12.34 -13.69 -17.37
N LYS A 44 12.93 -14.91 -17.43
CA LYS A 44 12.77 -15.91 -16.37
C LYS A 44 13.30 -15.41 -15.02
N THR A 45 14.47 -14.76 -15.03
CA THR A 45 15.10 -14.23 -13.81
C THR A 45 14.23 -13.14 -13.17
N VAL A 46 13.77 -12.15 -13.95
CA VAL A 46 12.92 -11.06 -13.40
C VAL A 46 11.54 -11.57 -13.01
N SER A 47 10.94 -12.49 -13.78
CA SER A 47 9.67 -13.14 -13.40
C SER A 47 9.79 -13.85 -12.04
N GLY A 48 10.91 -14.54 -11.78
CA GLY A 48 11.20 -15.16 -10.50
C GLY A 48 11.30 -14.14 -9.36
N MET A 49 11.88 -12.96 -9.60
CA MET A 49 11.95 -11.86 -8.62
C MET A 49 10.57 -11.32 -8.22
N MET A 50 9.57 -11.46 -9.08
CA MET A 50 8.19 -11.01 -8.84
C MET A 50 7.30 -12.12 -8.24
N GLY A 51 7.83 -13.33 -8.06
CA GLY A 51 7.10 -14.48 -7.50
C GLY A 51 6.89 -14.45 -5.99
N VAL A 52 6.97 -13.29 -5.36
CA VAL A 52 6.86 -13.11 -3.91
C VAL A 52 5.43 -13.26 -3.43
N THR A 53 5.25 -14.01 -2.37
CA THR A 53 3.98 -14.09 -1.63
C THR A 53 3.86 -12.94 -0.63
N MET A 54 2.67 -12.43 -0.46
CA MET A 54 2.39 -11.40 0.54
C MET A 54 2.32 -12.05 1.92
N ALA A 55 3.12 -11.54 2.83
CA ALA A 55 3.13 -12.01 4.22
C ALA A 55 1.91 -11.48 5.02
N GLY A 56 1.49 -12.18 6.08
CA GLY A 56 0.34 -11.82 6.92
C GLY A 56 -1.02 -12.18 6.32
N LEU A 57 -1.03 -13.12 5.38
CA LEU A 57 -2.26 -13.69 4.82
C LEU A 57 -2.45 -15.13 5.32
N PRO A 58 -3.71 -15.60 5.46
CA PRO A 58 -3.99 -16.97 5.91
C PRO A 58 -3.56 -18.05 4.92
N GLN A 59 -3.34 -17.68 3.67
CA GLN A 59 -2.86 -18.54 2.59
C GLN A 59 -1.77 -17.81 1.81
N GLU A 60 -0.87 -18.56 1.17
CA GLU A 60 0.13 -17.98 0.29
C GLU A 60 -0.52 -17.38 -0.96
N GLU A 61 -0.47 -16.06 -1.07
CA GLU A 61 -0.99 -15.33 -2.22
C GLU A 61 0.11 -14.46 -2.85
N ARG A 62 0.26 -14.56 -4.16
CA ARG A 62 1.17 -13.68 -4.91
C ARG A 62 0.53 -12.29 -5.05
N LEU A 63 1.34 -11.27 -4.78
CA LEU A 63 0.89 -9.89 -4.97
C LEU A 63 0.89 -9.50 -6.46
N PHE A 64 1.89 -9.92 -7.20
CA PHE A 64 2.09 -9.54 -8.60
C PHE A 64 1.53 -10.56 -9.58
N THR A 65 0.83 -10.07 -10.61
CA THR A 65 0.50 -10.86 -11.81
C THR A 65 1.46 -10.47 -12.92
N VAL A 66 2.24 -11.43 -13.39
CA VAL A 66 3.30 -11.17 -14.36
C VAL A 66 2.92 -11.70 -15.74
N LYS A 67 2.90 -10.80 -16.72
CA LYS A 67 2.79 -11.11 -18.14
C LYS A 67 4.15 -10.91 -18.81
N THR A 68 4.44 -11.61 -19.89
CA THR A 68 5.67 -11.45 -20.66
C THR A 68 5.39 -11.08 -22.09
N ALA A 69 6.12 -10.10 -22.62
CA ALA A 69 6.09 -9.69 -23.99
C ALA A 69 7.49 -9.76 -24.63
N LYS A 70 7.58 -10.19 -25.88
CA LYS A 70 8.84 -10.18 -26.62
C LYS A 70 9.08 -8.78 -27.19
N GLY A 71 10.28 -8.25 -26.98
CA GLY A 71 10.67 -6.95 -27.52
C GLY A 71 11.98 -6.44 -26.90
N LYS A 72 12.60 -5.48 -27.54
CA LYS A 72 13.72 -4.74 -26.99
C LYS A 72 13.25 -3.55 -26.15
N GLU A 73 12.06 -3.03 -26.48
CA GLU A 73 11.50 -1.80 -25.94
C GLU A 73 9.97 -1.92 -25.88
N VAL A 74 9.34 -0.93 -25.29
CA VAL A 74 7.88 -0.74 -25.31
C VAL A 74 7.41 -0.59 -26.75
N ASN A 75 6.29 -1.21 -27.08
CA ASN A 75 5.66 -1.13 -28.40
C ASN A 75 4.16 -0.86 -28.32
N ALA A 76 3.47 -0.76 -29.45
CA ALA A 76 2.05 -0.44 -29.51
C ALA A 76 1.16 -1.40 -28.68
N ALA A 77 1.56 -2.67 -28.53
CA ALA A 77 0.79 -3.65 -27.76
C ALA A 77 1.02 -3.54 -26.24
N THR A 78 2.07 -2.90 -25.82
CA THR A 78 2.47 -2.82 -24.40
C THR A 78 2.48 -1.40 -23.84
N MET A 79 2.44 -0.37 -24.70
CA MET A 79 2.67 1.02 -24.29
C MET A 79 1.63 1.59 -23.31
N TYR A 80 0.48 0.98 -23.19
CA TYR A 80 -0.55 1.43 -22.25
C TYR A 80 -0.69 0.53 -21.03
N GLU A 81 0.12 -0.54 -20.89
CA GLU A 81 0.12 -1.38 -19.69
C GLU A 81 0.51 -0.57 -18.45
N ARG A 82 -0.11 -0.89 -17.31
CA ARG A 82 0.03 -0.13 -16.05
C ARG A 82 1.45 -0.10 -15.51
N THR A 83 2.08 -1.26 -15.38
CA THR A 83 3.49 -1.37 -15.02
C THR A 83 4.23 -2.17 -16.07
N ILE A 84 5.22 -1.54 -16.68
CA ILE A 84 6.07 -2.16 -17.71
C ILE A 84 7.49 -2.23 -17.17
N VAL A 85 8.09 -3.40 -17.22
CA VAL A 85 9.50 -3.61 -16.86
C VAL A 85 10.27 -4.09 -18.10
N VAL A 86 11.09 -3.21 -18.64
CA VAL A 86 11.96 -3.50 -19.79
C VAL A 86 13.31 -3.95 -19.27
N VAL A 87 13.73 -5.14 -19.65
CA VAL A 87 15.04 -5.70 -19.26
C VAL A 87 15.96 -5.72 -20.47
N ARG A 88 17.10 -5.01 -20.36
CA ARG A 88 18.02 -4.80 -21.47
C ARG A 88 19.43 -5.24 -21.12
N ARG A 89 20.13 -5.77 -22.11
CA ARG A 89 21.58 -5.95 -22.02
C ARG A 89 22.28 -4.61 -22.23
N GLN A 90 23.06 -4.22 -21.23
CA GLN A 90 23.89 -3.02 -21.27
C GLN A 90 25.13 -3.25 -20.41
N ASP A 91 26.29 -2.84 -20.90
CA ASP A 91 27.55 -2.96 -20.17
C ASP A 91 27.53 -2.17 -18.87
N GLY A 92 28.31 -2.63 -17.90
CA GLY A 92 28.42 -2.06 -16.57
C GLY A 92 27.63 -2.83 -15.51
N ASN A 93 27.37 -2.20 -14.37
CA ASN A 93 26.65 -2.83 -13.26
C ASN A 93 25.14 -2.88 -13.50
N THR A 94 24.47 -3.88 -12.92
CA THR A 94 23.00 -3.94 -12.90
C THR A 94 22.42 -2.70 -12.22
N ARG A 95 21.53 -2.01 -12.92
CA ARG A 95 20.88 -0.77 -12.43
C ARG A 95 19.41 -0.72 -12.79
N ILE A 96 18.62 -0.02 -11.95
CA ILE A 96 17.19 0.23 -12.17
C ILE A 96 17.00 1.73 -12.42
N ARG A 97 16.28 2.07 -13.49
CA ARG A 97 15.77 3.41 -13.78
C ARG A 97 14.27 3.34 -14.01
N TYR A 98 13.55 4.41 -13.81
CA TYR A 98 12.11 4.42 -14.01
C TYR A 98 11.60 5.79 -14.47
N GLU A 99 10.45 5.75 -15.14
CA GLU A 99 9.68 6.92 -15.57
C GLU A 99 8.22 6.74 -15.12
N ARG A 100 7.56 7.84 -14.79
CA ARG A 100 6.14 7.84 -14.43
C ARG A 100 5.33 8.48 -15.54
N ASN A 101 4.22 7.85 -15.88
CA ASN A 101 3.28 8.33 -16.88
C ASN A 101 3.90 8.67 -18.26
N PRO A 102 4.84 7.88 -18.81
CA PRO A 102 5.42 8.22 -20.10
C PRO A 102 4.36 8.20 -21.23
N TYR A 103 3.48 7.22 -21.27
CA TYR A 103 2.48 7.04 -22.34
C TYR A 103 1.04 7.14 -21.85
N ALA A 104 0.77 6.82 -20.58
CA ALA A 104 -0.57 6.80 -20.00
C ALA A 104 -0.55 7.38 -18.59
N ARG A 105 -1.73 7.78 -18.08
CA ARG A 105 -1.90 8.13 -16.66
C ARG A 105 -1.81 6.89 -15.79
N ASP A 106 -1.35 7.07 -14.54
CA ASP A 106 -1.15 5.97 -13.57
C ASP A 106 -0.32 4.83 -14.15
N GLN A 107 0.79 5.17 -14.78
CA GLN A 107 1.71 4.24 -15.42
C GLN A 107 3.11 4.32 -14.81
N LEU A 108 3.75 3.16 -14.66
CA LEU A 108 5.14 3.02 -14.27
C LEU A 108 5.93 2.26 -15.35
N LEU A 109 6.93 2.91 -15.93
CA LEU A 109 7.89 2.26 -16.82
C LEU A 109 9.22 2.11 -16.09
N VAL A 110 9.70 0.88 -15.97
CA VAL A 110 10.95 0.54 -15.30
C VAL A 110 11.91 -0.07 -16.31
N PHE A 111 13.17 0.36 -16.26
CA PHE A 111 14.27 -0.23 -17.03
C PHE A 111 15.21 -0.94 -16.07
N ILE A 112 15.52 -2.20 -16.37
CA ILE A 112 16.58 -2.97 -15.73
C ILE A 112 17.69 -3.16 -16.77
N ASP A 113 18.78 -2.43 -16.62
CA ASP A 113 19.96 -2.55 -17.45
C ASP A 113 20.96 -3.48 -16.76
N THR A 114 21.47 -4.50 -17.46
CA THR A 114 22.39 -5.51 -16.91
C THR A 114 23.30 -6.07 -17.99
N PRO A 115 24.59 -6.38 -17.71
CA PRO A 115 25.49 -6.93 -18.72
C PRO A 115 25.12 -8.35 -19.13
N SER A 116 24.56 -9.16 -18.24
CA SER A 116 24.18 -10.54 -18.52
C SER A 116 23.09 -11.08 -17.59
N ALA A 117 22.52 -12.23 -17.92
CA ALA A 117 21.59 -12.94 -17.05
C ALA A 117 22.28 -13.47 -15.78
N GLU A 118 23.56 -13.78 -15.86
CA GLU A 118 24.39 -14.24 -14.74
C GLU A 118 24.62 -13.08 -13.74
N ALA A 119 24.98 -11.89 -14.22
CA ALA A 119 25.12 -10.69 -13.40
C ALA A 119 23.79 -10.31 -12.72
N LEU A 120 22.69 -10.33 -13.47
CA LEU A 120 21.35 -10.07 -12.90
C LEU A 120 20.98 -11.10 -11.83
N ARG A 121 21.38 -12.37 -12.00
CA ARG A 121 21.14 -13.43 -11.02
C ARG A 121 21.97 -13.25 -9.75
N ALA A 122 23.22 -12.83 -9.89
CA ALA A 122 24.08 -12.50 -8.75
C ALA A 122 23.51 -11.36 -7.91
N ASP A 123 22.91 -10.35 -8.56
CA ASP A 123 22.26 -9.21 -7.91
C ASP A 123 20.76 -9.43 -7.59
N SER A 124 20.24 -10.66 -7.75
CA SER A 124 18.79 -10.92 -7.79
C SER A 124 18.05 -10.44 -6.54
N ALA A 125 18.57 -10.72 -5.35
CA ALA A 125 17.91 -10.34 -4.09
C ALA A 125 17.80 -8.82 -3.93
N LYS A 126 18.87 -8.08 -4.24
CA LYS A 126 18.90 -6.61 -4.20
C LYS A 126 17.97 -6.01 -5.24
N THR A 127 18.04 -6.51 -6.48
CA THR A 127 17.21 -6.06 -7.60
C THR A 127 15.73 -6.34 -7.34
N ALA A 128 15.40 -7.54 -6.85
CA ALA A 128 14.02 -7.91 -6.48
C ALA A 128 13.45 -6.97 -5.43
N LYS A 129 14.17 -6.76 -4.33
CA LYS A 129 13.74 -5.85 -3.24
C LYS A 129 13.52 -4.42 -3.75
N ALA A 130 14.43 -3.92 -4.59
CA ALA A 130 14.31 -2.57 -5.15
C ALA A 130 13.11 -2.44 -6.11
N LEU A 131 12.93 -3.43 -7.01
CA LEU A 131 11.84 -3.45 -7.98
C LEU A 131 10.46 -3.55 -7.29
N GLN A 132 10.31 -4.50 -6.36
CA GLN A 132 9.08 -4.69 -5.60
C GLN A 132 8.71 -3.44 -4.81
N ARG A 133 9.70 -2.83 -4.12
CA ARG A 133 9.49 -1.59 -3.37
C ARG A 133 9.08 -0.43 -4.28
N LEU A 134 9.70 -0.30 -5.45
CA LEU A 134 9.37 0.74 -6.42
C LEU A 134 7.91 0.62 -6.90
N ILE A 135 7.49 -0.59 -7.27
CA ILE A 135 6.12 -0.86 -7.72
C ILE A 135 5.12 -0.64 -6.57
N ASP A 136 5.43 -1.14 -5.36
CA ASP A 136 4.56 -0.96 -4.19
C ASP A 136 4.37 0.53 -3.83
N GLN A 137 5.43 1.31 -3.86
CA GLN A 137 5.37 2.76 -3.65
C GLN A 137 4.56 3.49 -4.74
N PHE A 138 4.69 3.04 -5.98
CA PHE A 138 3.92 3.59 -7.10
C PHE A 138 2.42 3.28 -6.91
N GLU A 139 2.05 2.02 -6.68
CA GLU A 139 0.67 1.60 -6.51
C GLU A 139 0.00 2.25 -5.28
N THR A 140 0.72 2.34 -4.17
CA THR A 140 0.27 3.04 -2.97
C THR A 140 -0.04 4.51 -3.27
N ARG A 141 0.85 5.20 -3.99
CA ARG A 141 0.64 6.61 -4.37
C ARG A 141 -0.57 6.79 -5.29
N VAL A 142 -0.72 5.94 -6.30
CA VAL A 142 -1.86 6.00 -7.22
C VAL A 142 -3.16 5.77 -6.44
N ALA A 143 -3.20 4.78 -5.55
CA ALA A 143 -4.35 4.51 -4.70
C ALA A 143 -4.70 5.72 -3.81
N MET A 144 -3.72 6.31 -3.12
CA MET A 144 -3.93 7.49 -2.28
C MET A 144 -4.42 8.70 -3.08
N ASN A 145 -3.88 8.93 -4.29
CA ASN A 145 -4.32 10.04 -5.15
C ASN A 145 -5.75 9.84 -5.64
N HIS A 146 -6.12 8.60 -6.00
CA HIS A 146 -7.47 8.25 -6.36
C HIS A 146 -8.44 8.52 -5.21
N ASP A 147 -8.09 8.14 -3.98
CA ASP A 147 -8.94 8.33 -2.81
C ASP A 147 -9.10 9.80 -2.43
N ARG A 148 -8.05 10.61 -2.55
CA ARG A 148 -8.15 12.07 -2.36
C ARG A 148 -9.15 12.72 -3.30
N GLN A 149 -9.33 12.19 -4.51
CA GLN A 149 -10.30 12.67 -5.49
C GLN A 149 -11.69 12.05 -5.30
N ASN A 150 -11.75 10.82 -4.74
CA ASN A 150 -12.96 10.03 -4.60
C ASN A 150 -13.13 9.54 -3.15
N HIS A 151 -13.45 10.46 -2.23
CA HIS A 151 -13.54 10.17 -0.80
C HIS A 151 -14.96 10.32 -0.22
N ASN A 152 -15.17 9.72 0.91
CA ASN A 152 -16.41 9.85 1.70
C ASN A 152 -16.26 10.91 2.79
N LEU A 153 -16.55 12.15 2.46
CA LEU A 153 -16.40 13.29 3.35
C LEU A 153 -17.22 13.14 4.65
N LYS A 154 -18.40 12.48 4.60
CA LYS A 154 -19.23 12.24 5.78
C LYS A 154 -18.52 11.35 6.80
N LEU A 155 -17.92 10.25 6.34
CA LEU A 155 -17.18 9.33 7.20
C LEU A 155 -15.87 9.95 7.71
N MET A 156 -15.17 10.73 6.90
CA MET A 156 -13.98 11.47 7.32
C MET A 156 -14.32 12.42 8.48
N ARG A 157 -15.39 13.22 8.37
CA ARG A 157 -15.85 14.09 9.46
C ARG A 157 -16.30 13.32 10.70
N THR A 158 -16.84 12.12 10.53
CA THR A 158 -17.18 11.24 11.66
C THR A 158 -15.93 10.83 12.43
N VAL A 159 -14.85 10.44 11.72
CA VAL A 159 -13.56 10.10 12.34
C VAL A 159 -12.95 11.32 13.02
N GLU A 160 -12.89 12.46 12.34
CA GLU A 160 -12.37 13.71 12.88
C GLU A 160 -13.09 14.10 14.20
N LYS A 161 -14.42 14.11 14.18
CA LYS A 161 -15.24 14.46 15.35
C LYS A 161 -15.08 13.48 16.52
N THR A 162 -14.94 12.17 16.24
CA THR A 162 -14.91 11.13 17.28
C THR A 162 -13.52 10.92 17.83
N ILE A 163 -12.48 10.97 16.96
CA ILE A 163 -11.11 10.61 17.29
C ILE A 163 -10.19 11.83 17.33
N GLY A 164 -10.49 12.90 16.57
CA GLY A 164 -9.63 14.07 16.44
C GLY A 164 -8.37 13.76 15.62
N CYS A 165 -8.55 13.14 14.47
CA CYS A 165 -7.49 12.87 13.49
C CYS A 165 -8.08 12.86 12.08
N ASN A 166 -7.22 12.96 11.07
CA ASN A 166 -7.59 12.89 9.67
C ASN A 166 -7.21 11.53 9.05
N ILE A 167 -8.08 10.99 8.22
CA ILE A 167 -7.83 9.83 7.37
C ILE A 167 -8.73 9.91 6.14
N THR A 168 -8.18 9.64 4.96
CA THR A 168 -8.95 9.66 3.72
C THR A 168 -9.73 8.34 3.57
N ILE A 169 -11.06 8.39 3.62
CA ILE A 169 -11.92 7.21 3.47
C ILE A 169 -12.44 7.13 2.02
N PRO A 170 -12.24 6.02 1.30
CA PRO A 170 -12.74 5.84 -0.05
C PRO A 170 -14.27 5.98 -0.16
N SER A 171 -14.76 6.53 -1.26
CA SER A 171 -16.19 6.78 -1.48
C SER A 171 -17.06 5.52 -1.58
N ASP A 172 -16.46 4.38 -1.87
CA ASP A 172 -17.11 3.07 -1.99
C ASP A 172 -17.30 2.36 -0.63
N ILE A 173 -16.75 2.89 0.46
CA ILE A 173 -16.99 2.44 1.85
C ILE A 173 -18.01 3.37 2.49
N ARG A 174 -19.16 2.84 2.98
CA ARG A 174 -20.31 3.67 3.28
C ARG A 174 -20.96 3.47 4.65
N ALA A 175 -20.74 2.32 5.28
CA ALA A 175 -21.31 2.03 6.60
C ALA A 175 -20.35 2.45 7.73
N SER A 176 -20.89 2.88 8.86
CA SER A 176 -20.09 3.14 10.06
C SER A 176 -20.84 2.88 11.34
N LYS A 177 -20.11 2.50 12.39
CA LYS A 177 -20.55 2.42 13.77
C LYS A 177 -19.53 3.16 14.64
N THR A 178 -19.99 3.99 15.57
CA THR A 178 -19.14 4.74 16.49
C THR A 178 -19.25 4.19 17.90
N GLY A 179 -18.14 4.20 18.61
CA GLY A 179 -18.03 3.93 20.05
C GLY A 179 -17.31 5.06 20.76
N LYS A 180 -16.95 4.86 22.02
CA LYS A 180 -16.10 5.80 22.75
C LYS A 180 -14.67 5.70 22.20
N ASP A 181 -14.14 6.79 21.65
CA ASP A 181 -12.81 6.88 21.05
C ASP A 181 -12.55 5.79 19.98
N PHE A 182 -13.63 5.36 19.28
CA PHE A 182 -13.60 4.27 18.31
C PHE A 182 -14.59 4.51 17.17
N VAL A 183 -14.14 4.31 15.92
CA VAL A 183 -14.99 4.34 14.72
C VAL A 183 -14.70 3.08 13.91
N TRP A 184 -15.75 2.31 13.61
CA TRP A 184 -15.71 1.18 12.69
C TRP A 184 -16.41 1.55 11.39
N ILE A 185 -15.74 1.36 10.27
CA ILE A 185 -16.19 1.69 8.91
C ILE A 185 -16.15 0.42 8.08
N SER A 186 -17.21 0.15 7.30
CA SER A 186 -17.29 -1.06 6.48
C SER A 186 -17.96 -0.80 5.14
N ASP A 187 -17.65 -1.61 4.13
CA ASP A 187 -18.39 -1.67 2.87
C ASP A 187 -19.58 -2.64 2.92
N ASN A 188 -19.69 -3.44 4.00
CA ASN A 188 -20.68 -4.51 4.17
C ASN A 188 -20.73 -5.48 2.98
N GLY A 189 -19.59 -5.72 2.33
CA GLY A 189 -19.49 -6.62 1.19
C GLY A 189 -19.83 -8.08 1.58
N THR A 190 -20.60 -8.75 0.76
CA THR A 190 -21.06 -10.14 1.03
C THR A 190 -20.02 -11.21 0.70
N ARG A 191 -19.16 -10.99 -0.31
CA ARG A 191 -18.09 -11.92 -0.72
C ARG A 191 -16.74 -11.53 -0.11
N THR A 192 -16.48 -10.24 -0.05
CA THR A 192 -15.30 -9.64 0.54
C THR A 192 -15.77 -8.45 1.34
N MET A 193 -15.65 -8.53 2.65
CA MET A 193 -16.00 -7.43 3.55
C MET A 193 -14.73 -6.70 3.95
N ARG A 194 -14.63 -5.43 3.56
CA ARG A 194 -13.51 -4.54 3.90
C ARG A 194 -13.90 -3.68 5.08
N ASN A 195 -13.05 -3.65 6.08
CA ASN A 195 -13.28 -2.93 7.31
C ASN A 195 -12.09 -2.03 7.64
N ILE A 196 -12.39 -0.85 8.18
CA ILE A 196 -11.42 0.09 8.71
C ILE A 196 -11.88 0.49 10.11
N CYS A 197 -11.01 0.36 11.10
CA CYS A 197 -11.22 0.86 12.44
C CYS A 197 -10.23 1.99 12.72
N VAL A 198 -10.71 3.09 13.29
CA VAL A 198 -9.84 4.17 13.79
C VAL A 198 -10.15 4.37 15.27
N TYR A 199 -9.11 4.36 16.09
CA TYR A 199 -9.27 4.50 17.53
C TYR A 199 -8.08 5.19 18.20
N ALA A 200 -8.35 5.77 19.36
CA ALA A 200 -7.34 6.39 20.20
C ALA A 200 -7.43 5.86 21.63
N VAL A 201 -6.27 5.62 22.26
CA VAL A 201 -6.19 5.16 23.65
C VAL A 201 -5.18 5.99 24.41
N ASN A 202 -5.51 6.40 25.63
CA ASN A 202 -4.63 7.19 26.49
C ASN A 202 -3.30 6.47 26.77
N GLY A 203 -2.24 7.25 26.82
CA GLY A 203 -0.86 6.77 26.99
C GLY A 203 -0.21 6.32 25.69
N ILE A 204 1.11 6.48 25.64
CA ILE A 204 1.92 6.13 24.47
C ILE A 204 2.30 4.65 24.55
N ARG A 205 2.05 3.92 23.46
CA ARG A 205 2.43 2.51 23.27
C ARG A 205 3.31 2.40 22.03
N THR A 206 4.49 1.80 22.18
CA THR A 206 5.47 1.69 21.08
C THR A 206 6.13 0.32 20.98
N SER A 207 6.02 -0.53 22.00
CA SER A 207 6.49 -1.91 21.90
C SER A 207 5.51 -2.79 21.10
N GLN A 208 6.01 -3.87 20.55
CA GLN A 208 5.22 -4.80 19.75
C GLN A 208 4.13 -5.47 20.60
N GLU A 209 4.48 -5.88 21.81
CA GLU A 209 3.59 -6.53 22.78
C GLU A 209 2.47 -5.58 23.22
N GLU A 210 2.81 -4.33 23.52
CA GLU A 210 1.82 -3.31 23.89
C GLU A 210 0.83 -3.05 22.75
N ILE A 211 1.31 -2.97 21.50
CA ILE A 211 0.46 -2.72 20.32
C ILE A 211 -0.51 -3.89 20.09
N VAL A 212 -0.05 -5.13 20.18
CA VAL A 212 -0.93 -6.31 20.02
C VAL A 212 -1.95 -6.39 21.17
N SER A 213 -1.50 -6.19 22.43
CA SER A 213 -2.39 -6.19 23.59
C SER A 213 -3.44 -5.08 23.53
N LEU A 214 -3.04 -3.88 23.11
CA LEU A 214 -3.94 -2.75 22.89
C LEU A 214 -4.98 -3.07 21.82
N ARG A 215 -4.52 -3.59 20.65
CA ARG A 215 -5.39 -4.03 19.58
C ARG A 215 -6.44 -5.02 20.07
N ASP A 216 -6.02 -6.09 20.74
CA ASP A 216 -6.92 -7.14 21.23
C ASP A 216 -7.94 -6.60 22.23
N SER A 217 -7.53 -5.70 23.11
CA SER A 217 -8.42 -5.05 24.07
C SER A 217 -9.49 -4.20 23.39
N VAL A 218 -9.07 -3.34 22.43
CA VAL A 218 -9.97 -2.44 21.70
C VAL A 218 -10.92 -3.22 20.79
N MET A 219 -10.39 -4.21 20.04
CA MET A 219 -11.22 -5.01 19.13
C MET A 219 -12.23 -5.87 19.90
N ALA A 220 -11.83 -6.52 20.98
CA ALA A 220 -12.73 -7.29 21.81
C ALA A 220 -13.86 -6.46 22.44
N ALA A 221 -13.61 -5.19 22.75
CA ALA A 221 -14.61 -4.29 23.29
C ALA A 221 -15.63 -3.84 22.22
N ASN A 222 -15.21 -3.65 20.97
CA ASN A 222 -15.98 -2.96 19.92
C ASN A 222 -16.47 -3.88 18.79
N ILE A 223 -15.73 -4.95 18.45
CA ILE A 223 -16.06 -5.91 17.38
C ILE A 223 -16.51 -7.21 18.02
N LYS A 224 -17.81 -7.37 18.13
CA LYS A 224 -18.46 -8.54 18.75
C LYS A 224 -19.18 -9.36 17.69
N GLY A 225 -19.21 -10.69 17.89
CA GLY A 225 -20.02 -11.59 17.09
C GLY A 225 -21.49 -11.59 17.51
N GLU A 226 -22.24 -12.52 16.96
CA GLU A 226 -23.71 -12.63 17.19
C GLU A 226 -24.07 -13.15 18.57
N ARG A 227 -23.19 -13.96 19.18
CA ARG A 227 -23.43 -14.58 20.50
C ARG A 227 -22.57 -13.89 21.57
N GLU A 228 -23.03 -13.94 22.81
CA GLU A 228 -22.29 -13.44 23.96
C GLU A 228 -20.91 -14.15 24.07
N GLY A 229 -19.88 -13.37 24.37
CA GLY A 229 -18.50 -13.86 24.45
C GLY A 229 -17.76 -13.93 23.13
N MET A 230 -18.43 -13.80 21.97
CA MET A 230 -17.77 -13.74 20.69
C MET A 230 -17.12 -12.38 20.47
N VAL A 231 -15.79 -12.35 20.45
CA VAL A 231 -15.00 -11.12 20.31
C VAL A 231 -13.84 -11.34 19.33
N MET A 232 -13.44 -10.26 18.64
CA MET A 232 -12.29 -10.30 17.75
C MET A 232 -10.98 -10.23 18.52
N ARG A 233 -10.02 -11.09 18.14
CA ARG A 233 -8.66 -11.10 18.66
C ARG A 233 -7.62 -11.32 17.56
N THR A 234 -6.37 -11.10 17.90
CA THR A 234 -5.21 -11.50 17.09
C THR A 234 -5.06 -13.03 17.14
N GLU A 235 -4.83 -13.67 15.98
CA GLU A 235 -4.57 -15.11 15.90
C GLU A 235 -3.18 -15.42 16.50
N ARG A 236 -3.17 -16.14 17.60
CA ARG A 236 -1.94 -16.45 18.37
C ARG A 236 -1.03 -17.47 17.70
N ARG A 237 -1.56 -18.25 16.74
CA ARG A 237 -0.80 -19.27 15.99
C ARG A 237 -0.05 -18.68 14.81
N ALA A 238 -0.26 -17.40 14.51
CA ALA A 238 0.39 -16.69 13.42
C ALA A 238 1.20 -15.52 13.98
N ASP A 239 2.42 -15.36 13.46
CA ASP A 239 3.27 -14.23 13.84
C ASP A 239 2.70 -12.89 13.37
N VAL A 240 2.73 -11.90 14.24
CA VAL A 240 2.49 -10.51 13.87
C VAL A 240 3.80 -9.90 13.39
N MET A 241 3.81 -9.45 12.15
CA MET A 241 4.99 -8.82 11.55
C MET A 241 4.94 -7.32 11.72
N PHE A 242 6.07 -6.75 12.13
CA PHE A 242 6.22 -5.31 12.34
C PHE A 242 7.16 -4.66 11.34
N SER A 243 6.81 -3.46 10.93
CA SER A 243 7.63 -2.59 10.09
C SER A 243 7.37 -1.12 10.43
N ARG A 244 8.07 -0.20 9.77
CA ARG A 244 7.83 1.23 9.93
C ARG A 244 7.45 1.89 8.61
N HIS A 245 6.55 2.87 8.71
CA HIS A 245 6.21 3.81 7.65
C HIS A 245 6.34 5.23 8.21
N GLY A 246 7.45 5.89 7.93
CA GLY A 246 7.80 7.14 8.60
C GLY A 246 7.89 6.95 10.11
N LYS A 247 7.12 7.75 10.88
CA LYS A 247 7.02 7.64 12.35
C LYS A 247 6.06 6.52 12.80
N ALA A 248 5.20 6.03 11.91
CA ALA A 248 4.20 5.03 12.23
C ALA A 248 4.82 3.64 12.40
N ILE A 249 4.28 2.87 13.33
CA ILE A 249 4.51 1.44 13.48
C ILE A 249 3.40 0.72 12.70
N VAL A 250 3.80 -0.17 11.81
CA VAL A 250 2.88 -0.95 10.99
C VAL A 250 2.93 -2.41 11.44
N ALA A 251 1.80 -2.94 11.88
CA ALA A 251 1.65 -4.35 12.25
C ALA A 251 0.77 -5.07 11.23
N ARG A 252 1.15 -6.29 10.85
CA ARG A 252 0.37 -7.17 9.96
C ARG A 252 0.27 -8.54 10.58
N GLY A 253 -0.93 -9.09 10.61
CA GLY A 253 -1.18 -10.41 11.18
C GLY A 253 -2.54 -10.95 10.78
N LEU A 254 -2.96 -11.98 11.49
CA LEU A 254 -4.27 -12.59 11.32
C LEU A 254 -5.16 -12.29 12.53
N TRP A 255 -6.44 -12.11 12.27
CA TRP A 255 -7.48 -12.00 13.28
C TRP A 255 -8.40 -13.21 13.21
N HIS A 256 -9.03 -13.53 14.33
CA HIS A 256 -10.12 -14.51 14.42
C HIS A 256 -11.22 -13.98 15.35
N MET A 257 -12.41 -14.54 15.19
CA MET A 257 -13.54 -14.32 16.10
C MET A 257 -13.58 -15.49 17.09
N GLU A 258 -13.38 -15.21 18.38
CA GLU A 258 -13.54 -16.24 19.43
C GLU A 258 -14.95 -16.84 19.36
N GLY A 259 -15.04 -18.18 19.33
CA GLY A 259 -16.32 -18.89 19.25
C GLY A 259 -16.95 -18.97 17.85
N ASP A 260 -16.22 -18.56 16.79
CA ASP A 260 -16.64 -18.68 15.39
C ASP A 260 -15.45 -19.08 14.49
N ALA A 261 -15.77 -19.56 13.29
CA ALA A 261 -14.78 -19.84 12.24
C ALA A 261 -14.37 -18.59 11.42
N MET A 262 -14.87 -17.42 11.77
CA MET A 262 -14.51 -16.17 11.08
C MET A 262 -13.10 -15.73 11.41
N GLY A 263 -12.35 -15.37 10.39
CA GLY A 263 -11.00 -14.84 10.51
C GLY A 263 -10.49 -14.26 9.21
N GLY A 264 -9.32 -13.65 9.26
CA GLY A 264 -8.70 -13.08 8.08
C GLY A 264 -7.46 -12.25 8.38
N PRO A 265 -6.89 -11.57 7.39
CA PRO A 265 -5.75 -10.69 7.59
C PRO A 265 -6.17 -9.33 8.17
N PHE A 266 -5.25 -8.73 8.93
CA PHE A 266 -5.31 -7.32 9.30
C PHE A 266 -3.99 -6.62 9.02
N VAL A 267 -4.06 -5.30 8.89
CA VAL A 267 -2.93 -4.38 8.92
C VAL A 267 -3.32 -3.19 9.80
N SER A 268 -2.44 -2.76 10.69
CA SER A 268 -2.64 -1.55 11.49
C SER A 268 -1.48 -0.57 11.32
N VAL A 269 -1.80 0.71 11.39
CA VAL A 269 -0.87 1.84 11.38
C VAL A 269 -1.05 2.58 12.69
N THR A 270 -0.04 2.55 13.54
CA THR A 270 -0.07 3.14 14.88
C THR A 270 0.90 4.31 14.98
N LEU A 271 0.39 5.44 15.44
CA LEU A 271 1.13 6.68 15.65
C LEU A 271 1.09 7.09 17.13
N PRO A 272 2.24 7.46 17.74
CA PRO A 272 2.26 8.13 19.04
C PRO A 272 1.82 9.60 18.85
N ASP A 273 0.71 9.99 19.45
CA ASP A 273 0.25 11.39 19.55
C ASP A 273 0.75 11.96 20.89
N SER A 274 2.00 12.42 20.89
CA SER A 274 2.66 12.92 22.10
C SER A 274 2.01 14.21 22.63
N ALA A 275 1.41 15.02 21.74
CA ALA A 275 0.76 16.27 22.13
C ALA A 275 -0.46 16.02 23.01
N ARG A 276 -1.18 14.92 22.76
CA ARG A 276 -2.40 14.54 23.51
C ARG A 276 -2.15 13.35 24.45
N ASN A 277 -0.90 12.90 24.60
CA ASN A 277 -0.50 11.72 25.38
C ASN A 277 -1.38 10.50 25.11
N ARG A 278 -1.51 10.12 23.85
CA ARG A 278 -2.34 8.99 23.41
C ARG A 278 -1.69 8.20 22.28
N THR A 279 -2.10 6.97 22.13
CA THR A 279 -1.78 6.12 20.97
C THR A 279 -2.95 6.17 19.99
N LEU A 280 -2.70 6.58 18.76
CA LEU A 280 -3.67 6.62 17.67
C LEU A 280 -3.39 5.45 16.72
N THR A 281 -4.43 4.70 16.39
CA THR A 281 -4.32 3.57 15.45
C THR A 281 -5.44 3.62 14.42
N ALA A 282 -5.07 3.45 13.15
CA ALA A 282 -5.97 3.02 12.10
C ALA A 282 -5.65 1.58 11.72
N GLU A 283 -6.65 0.73 11.69
CA GLU A 283 -6.53 -0.68 11.33
C GLU A 283 -7.49 -1.03 10.20
N ALA A 284 -7.04 -1.83 9.26
CA ALA A 284 -7.90 -2.46 8.27
C ALA A 284 -7.86 -3.98 8.42
N PHE A 285 -9.02 -4.62 8.28
CA PHE A 285 -9.14 -6.05 8.25
C PHE A 285 -10.16 -6.52 7.21
N VAL A 286 -9.95 -7.72 6.70
CA VAL A 286 -10.78 -8.28 5.62
C VAL A 286 -11.34 -9.62 6.05
N TYR A 287 -12.64 -9.82 5.79
CA TYR A 287 -13.27 -11.12 5.78
C TYR A 287 -13.60 -11.51 4.35
N ALA A 288 -12.94 -12.55 3.83
CA ALA A 288 -13.06 -12.98 2.44
C ALA A 288 -12.70 -14.49 2.32
N PRO A 289 -13.56 -15.40 2.78
CA PRO A 289 -13.20 -16.81 2.93
C PRO A 289 -12.85 -17.52 1.62
N SER A 290 -13.39 -17.05 0.49
CA SER A 290 -13.27 -17.74 -0.83
C SER A 290 -12.56 -16.92 -1.90
N THR A 291 -11.91 -15.80 -1.55
CA THR A 291 -11.24 -14.92 -2.51
C THR A 291 -9.83 -14.56 -2.07
N THR A 292 -8.99 -14.18 -3.03
CA THR A 292 -7.66 -13.64 -2.76
C THR A 292 -7.75 -12.28 -2.06
N LYS A 293 -6.83 -12.02 -1.14
CA LYS A 293 -6.86 -10.88 -0.21
C LYS A 293 -5.68 -9.92 -0.41
N ALA A 294 -4.59 -10.39 -1.07
CA ALA A 294 -3.35 -9.65 -1.17
C ALA A 294 -3.55 -8.22 -1.68
N ARG A 295 -4.19 -8.04 -2.84
CA ARG A 295 -4.43 -6.71 -3.43
C ARG A 295 -5.41 -5.87 -2.62
N THR A 296 -6.45 -6.51 -2.05
CA THR A 296 -7.40 -5.83 -1.16
C THR A 296 -6.71 -5.28 0.08
N MET A 297 -5.83 -6.07 0.72
CA MET A 297 -5.06 -5.60 1.87
C MET A 297 -4.11 -4.47 1.51
N LYS A 298 -3.43 -4.54 0.35
CA LYS A 298 -2.57 -3.43 -0.13
C LYS A 298 -3.36 -2.16 -0.42
N ARG A 299 -4.57 -2.31 -0.98
CA ARG A 299 -5.48 -1.18 -1.21
C ARG A 299 -5.90 -0.50 0.09
N LEU A 300 -6.25 -1.29 1.11
CA LEU A 300 -6.60 -0.78 2.44
C LEU A 300 -5.38 -0.21 3.18
N GLU A 301 -4.21 -0.82 3.06
CA GLU A 301 -2.96 -0.30 3.62
C GLU A 301 -2.66 1.12 3.09
N ALA A 302 -2.91 1.38 1.80
CA ALA A 302 -2.77 2.72 1.22
C ALA A 302 -3.72 3.74 1.88
N VAL A 303 -4.94 3.32 2.24
CA VAL A 303 -5.88 4.16 3.01
C VAL A 303 -5.31 4.51 4.38
N LEU A 304 -4.77 3.51 5.10
CA LEU A 304 -4.22 3.72 6.44
C LEU A 304 -3.00 4.65 6.44
N TYR A 305 -2.22 4.70 5.35
CA TYR A 305 -1.09 5.62 5.21
C TYR A 305 -1.51 7.09 5.03
N SER A 306 -2.80 7.35 4.85
CA SER A 306 -3.35 8.72 4.89
C SER A 306 -3.70 9.19 6.30
N LEU A 307 -3.50 8.36 7.33
CA LEU A 307 -3.71 8.75 8.73
C LEU A 307 -2.76 9.87 9.12
N ASP A 308 -3.31 10.98 9.60
CA ASP A 308 -2.57 12.16 10.02
C ASP A 308 -3.10 12.71 11.34
N ILE A 309 -2.19 13.26 12.13
CA ILE A 309 -2.46 13.91 13.41
C ILE A 309 -2.24 15.41 13.17
N GLU A 310 -3.28 16.20 13.26
CA GLU A 310 -3.18 17.68 13.26
C GLU A 310 -2.50 18.21 14.52
#